data_7b40f734a3b42a28213843ae8267703b
#
_entry.id   7b40f734a3b42a28213843ae8267703b
#
_cell.length_a   1.000
_cell.length_b   1.000
_cell.length_c   1.000
_cell.angle_alpha   90.00
_cell.angle_beta   90.00
_cell.angle_gamma   90.00
#
_symmetry.space_group_name_H-M   'P 1'
#
loop_
_entity.id
_entity.type
_entity.pdbx_description
1 polymer ?
#
loop_
_entity_poly.entity_id
_entity_poly.type
_entity_poly.pdbx_seq_one_letter_code
_entity_poly.pdbx_strand_id
1 'polypeptide(L)'
;MEKEQIEKVFVALDNMSVSKARDIIEKYNDEVHGFKVNHLLMHDLAPYDNLNIFLDLKLWDIPNTVKTIVSHAIDLGASYVTISTLNNPRVFEDLKEFNRDIYMLGVTSLTSWTPEEEFAIHNRAPFWDIHISKIIHNFHGIICSVPDLKKVNQADPEHALSRICPGIRLTSTNDDQAKVATPTEAINAGADYLVMGRSFLNA
;
A
#
# COMPACT_ATOMS: atom_id res chain seq x y z
N MET A 1 20.87 -0.61 4.39
CA MET A 1 19.75 -0.73 5.35
C MET A 1 20.12 -1.72 6.44
N GLU A 2 19.69 -1.48 7.65
CA GLU A 2 19.78 -2.46 8.74
C GLU A 2 18.78 -3.60 8.53
N LYS A 3 19.07 -4.79 9.10
CA LYS A 3 18.22 -5.98 8.93
C LYS A 3 16.76 -5.72 9.33
N GLU A 4 16.55 -5.09 10.49
CA GLU A 4 15.21 -4.73 11.00
C GLU A 4 14.42 -3.81 10.05
N GLN A 5 15.11 -2.98 9.26
CA GLN A 5 14.47 -2.14 8.25
C GLN A 5 14.11 -2.94 7.00
N ILE A 6 14.95 -3.91 6.61
CA ILE A 6 14.70 -4.79 5.45
C ILE A 6 13.46 -5.66 5.70
N GLU A 7 13.32 -6.22 6.90
CA GLU A 7 12.17 -7.02 7.33
C GLU A 7 10.83 -6.26 7.31
N LYS A 8 10.86 -4.92 7.17
CA LYS A 8 9.66 -4.06 7.02
C LYS A 8 9.36 -3.67 5.56
N VAL A 9 10.13 -4.14 4.59
CA VAL A 9 10.00 -3.73 3.20
C VAL A 9 9.05 -4.60 2.41
N PHE A 10 8.09 -3.98 1.74
CA PHE A 10 7.45 -4.54 0.56
C PHE A 10 8.22 -4.13 -0.69
N VAL A 11 8.80 -5.09 -1.40
CA VAL A 11 9.50 -4.81 -2.66
C VAL A 11 8.48 -4.65 -3.79
N ALA A 12 8.48 -3.48 -4.43
CA ALA A 12 7.57 -3.22 -5.54
C ALA A 12 8.10 -3.85 -6.84
N LEU A 13 7.33 -4.76 -7.42
CA LEU A 13 7.63 -5.48 -8.67
C LEU A 13 7.00 -4.81 -9.90
N ASP A 14 6.72 -3.51 -9.80
CA ASP A 14 6.06 -2.76 -10.86
C ASP A 14 6.97 -2.61 -12.10
N ASN A 15 6.35 -2.64 -13.29
CA ASN A 15 7.01 -2.36 -14.57
C ASN A 15 8.21 -3.26 -14.90
N MET A 16 8.13 -4.55 -14.57
CA MET A 16 9.15 -5.54 -14.93
C MET A 16 8.53 -6.78 -15.58
N SER A 17 9.37 -7.62 -16.19
CA SER A 17 8.92 -8.90 -16.73
C SER A 17 8.64 -9.90 -15.61
N VAL A 18 7.78 -10.88 -15.90
CA VAL A 18 7.46 -11.99 -14.99
C VAL A 18 8.73 -12.73 -14.53
N SER A 19 9.65 -13.02 -15.45
CA SER A 19 10.93 -13.68 -15.14
C SER A 19 11.72 -12.87 -14.11
N LYS A 20 11.91 -11.57 -14.35
CA LYS A 20 12.62 -10.70 -13.41
C LYS A 20 11.94 -10.61 -12.05
N ALA A 21 10.60 -10.57 -12.03
CA ALA A 21 9.86 -10.55 -10.78
C ALA A 21 10.07 -11.86 -9.98
N ARG A 22 10.07 -13.02 -10.65
CA ARG A 22 10.35 -14.32 -10.02
C ARG A 22 11.78 -14.41 -9.46
N ASP A 23 12.78 -13.93 -10.21
CA ASP A 23 14.18 -13.89 -9.74
C ASP A 23 14.33 -13.02 -8.47
N ILE A 24 13.61 -11.90 -8.40
CA ILE A 24 13.60 -11.01 -7.23
C ILE A 24 12.92 -11.70 -6.03
N ILE A 25 11.79 -12.35 -6.25
CA ILE A 25 11.07 -13.09 -5.21
C ILE A 25 11.98 -14.18 -4.64
N GLU A 26 12.57 -15.02 -5.50
CA GLU A 26 13.47 -16.10 -5.08
C GLU A 26 14.65 -15.58 -4.26
N LYS A 27 15.20 -14.42 -4.65
CA LYS A 27 16.35 -13.84 -3.97
C LYS A 27 16.04 -13.25 -2.60
N TYR A 28 14.87 -12.64 -2.42
CA TYR A 28 14.60 -11.79 -1.25
C TYR A 28 13.46 -12.28 -0.34
N ASN A 29 12.77 -13.38 -0.68
CA ASN A 29 11.59 -13.83 0.07
C ASN A 29 11.84 -14.03 1.57
N ASP A 30 13.00 -14.50 1.95
CA ASP A 30 13.35 -14.74 3.35
C ASP A 30 13.90 -13.50 4.09
N GLU A 31 14.10 -12.39 3.37
CA GLU A 31 14.72 -11.18 3.92
C GLU A 31 13.73 -10.03 4.12
N VAL A 32 12.76 -9.90 3.21
CA VAL A 32 11.81 -8.78 3.18
C VAL A 32 10.46 -9.16 3.77
N HIS A 33 9.64 -8.16 4.10
CA HIS A 33 8.27 -8.41 4.56
C HIS A 33 7.43 -9.08 3.48
N GLY A 34 7.57 -8.68 2.23
CA GLY A 34 6.83 -9.25 1.10
C GLY A 34 7.01 -8.47 -0.19
N PHE A 35 6.10 -8.68 -1.13
CA PHE A 35 6.19 -8.10 -2.47
C PHE A 35 4.89 -7.39 -2.85
N LYS A 36 5.02 -6.17 -3.36
CA LYS A 36 3.90 -5.42 -3.92
C LYS A 36 3.78 -5.71 -5.40
N VAL A 37 2.60 -6.18 -5.80
CA VAL A 37 2.24 -6.55 -7.17
C VAL A 37 1.05 -5.71 -7.64
N ASN A 38 1.10 -5.17 -8.86
CA ASN A 38 -0.02 -4.48 -9.49
C ASN A 38 -0.80 -5.41 -10.43
N HIS A 39 -1.85 -4.88 -11.07
CA HIS A 39 -2.72 -5.62 -11.99
C HIS A 39 -1.99 -6.26 -13.20
N LEU A 40 -0.80 -5.76 -13.57
CA LEU A 40 -0.05 -6.29 -14.73
C LEU A 40 0.56 -7.67 -14.46
N LEU A 41 0.94 -7.95 -13.22
CA LEU A 41 1.63 -9.18 -12.83
C LEU A 41 0.82 -10.11 -11.93
N MET A 42 -0.38 -9.68 -11.49
CA MET A 42 -1.12 -10.41 -10.46
C MET A 42 -1.47 -11.85 -10.85
N HIS A 43 -1.81 -12.10 -12.11
CA HIS A 43 -2.12 -13.46 -12.59
C HIS A 43 -0.88 -14.26 -12.96
N ASP A 44 0.14 -13.61 -13.51
CA ASP A 44 1.35 -14.27 -14.00
C ASP A 44 2.26 -14.77 -12.87
N LEU A 45 2.15 -14.17 -11.69
CA LEU A 45 2.90 -14.58 -10.49
C LEU A 45 2.13 -15.51 -9.56
N ALA A 46 0.82 -15.65 -9.75
CA ALA A 46 -0.01 -16.55 -8.95
C ALA A 46 0.25 -18.04 -9.28
N PRO A 47 -0.06 -19.02 -8.37
CA PRO A 47 -0.51 -18.79 -7.00
C PRO A 47 0.60 -18.23 -6.09
N TYR A 48 0.21 -17.54 -5.01
CA TYR A 48 1.14 -16.88 -4.11
C TYR A 48 1.52 -17.73 -2.89
N ASP A 49 1.68 -19.02 -3.10
CA ASP A 49 1.94 -19.98 -2.03
C ASP A 49 3.21 -19.59 -1.23
N ASN A 50 3.03 -19.44 0.08
CA ASN A 50 4.09 -19.05 1.02
C ASN A 50 4.72 -17.68 0.76
N LEU A 51 4.06 -16.81 0.01
CA LEU A 51 4.50 -15.44 -0.25
C LEU A 51 3.59 -14.43 0.45
N ASN A 52 4.19 -13.38 0.99
CA ASN A 52 3.43 -12.27 1.55
C ASN A 52 3.19 -11.23 0.44
N ILE A 53 2.07 -11.36 -0.27
CA ILE A 53 1.77 -10.54 -1.44
C ILE A 53 0.78 -9.43 -1.13
N PHE A 54 1.19 -8.23 -1.51
CA PHE A 54 0.41 -7.01 -1.45
C PHE A 54 -0.08 -6.63 -2.86
N LEU A 55 -1.38 -6.83 -3.14
CA LEU A 55 -2.02 -6.43 -4.40
C LEU A 55 -2.39 -4.94 -4.35
N ASP A 56 -1.62 -4.14 -5.08
CA ASP A 56 -1.82 -2.69 -5.18
C ASP A 56 -2.75 -2.32 -6.34
N LEU A 57 -4.05 -2.56 -6.17
CA LEU A 57 -5.10 -2.41 -7.18
C LEU A 57 -5.87 -1.09 -7.05
N LYS A 58 -5.86 -0.46 -5.87
CA LYS A 58 -6.60 0.77 -5.56
C LYS A 58 -8.07 0.71 -5.99
N LEU A 59 -8.73 -0.40 -5.65
CA LEU A 59 -10.07 -0.74 -6.14
C LEU A 59 -11.06 0.40 -5.93
N TRP A 60 -11.67 0.83 -7.02
CA TRP A 60 -12.72 1.84 -7.05
C TRP A 60 -13.75 1.48 -8.10
N ASP A 61 -14.85 0.88 -7.67
CA ASP A 61 -15.90 0.37 -8.55
C ASP A 61 -17.22 0.17 -7.77
N ILE A 62 -18.25 -0.35 -8.40
CA ILE A 62 -19.51 -0.73 -7.76
C ILE A 62 -19.29 -1.88 -6.76
N PRO A 63 -20.15 -1.99 -5.72
CA PRO A 63 -19.93 -2.93 -4.60
C PRO A 63 -19.66 -4.37 -5.05
N ASN A 64 -20.49 -4.90 -5.95
CA ASN A 64 -20.35 -6.29 -6.42
C ASN A 64 -19.02 -6.55 -7.14
N THR A 65 -18.54 -5.59 -7.94
CA THR A 65 -17.24 -5.73 -8.63
C THR A 65 -16.09 -5.75 -7.64
N VAL A 66 -16.07 -4.80 -6.70
CA VAL A 66 -15.01 -4.75 -5.67
C VAL A 66 -15.00 -6.03 -4.84
N LYS A 67 -16.17 -6.49 -4.39
CA LYS A 67 -16.33 -7.74 -3.65
C LYS A 67 -15.77 -8.94 -4.42
N THR A 68 -16.13 -9.07 -5.70
CA THR A 68 -15.67 -10.17 -6.56
C THR A 68 -14.15 -10.14 -6.73
N ILE A 69 -13.55 -8.95 -6.93
CA ILE A 69 -12.09 -8.82 -7.07
C ILE A 69 -11.38 -9.17 -5.77
N VAL A 70 -11.89 -8.75 -4.61
CA VAL A 70 -11.31 -9.09 -3.30
C VAL A 70 -11.40 -10.60 -3.04
N SER A 71 -12.55 -11.24 -3.32
CA SER A 71 -12.67 -12.70 -3.24
C SER A 71 -11.64 -13.40 -4.12
N HIS A 72 -11.46 -12.93 -5.37
CA HIS A 72 -10.46 -13.50 -6.27
C HIS A 72 -9.02 -13.28 -5.77
N ALA A 73 -8.72 -12.13 -5.17
CA ALA A 73 -7.42 -11.87 -4.55
C ALA A 73 -7.10 -12.88 -3.43
N ILE A 74 -8.11 -13.23 -2.63
CA ILE A 74 -8.00 -14.26 -1.59
C ILE A 74 -7.73 -15.63 -2.22
N ASP A 75 -8.47 -16.00 -3.28
CA ASP A 75 -8.30 -17.27 -3.99
C ASP A 75 -6.89 -17.40 -4.61
N LEU A 76 -6.25 -16.29 -4.99
CA LEU A 76 -4.87 -16.24 -5.46
C LEU A 76 -3.84 -16.37 -4.31
N GLY A 77 -4.26 -16.25 -3.06
CA GLY A 77 -3.40 -16.29 -1.87
C GLY A 77 -2.79 -14.93 -1.48
N ALA A 78 -3.38 -13.82 -1.93
CA ALA A 78 -2.88 -12.49 -1.56
C ALA A 78 -3.11 -12.20 -0.07
N SER A 79 -2.13 -11.57 0.58
CA SER A 79 -2.19 -11.17 1.99
C SER A 79 -2.77 -9.77 2.19
N TYR A 80 -2.58 -8.88 1.22
CA TYR A 80 -3.01 -7.47 1.29
C TYR A 80 -3.64 -7.02 -0.03
N VAL A 81 -4.63 -6.12 0.05
CA VAL A 81 -5.24 -5.46 -1.11
C VAL A 81 -5.53 -3.99 -0.83
N THR A 82 -5.29 -3.11 -1.80
CA THR A 82 -5.63 -1.68 -1.68
C THR A 82 -7.00 -1.36 -2.22
N ILE A 83 -7.73 -0.53 -1.48
CA ILE A 83 -9.11 -0.11 -1.79
C ILE A 83 -9.19 1.41 -1.62
N SER A 84 -9.75 2.09 -2.61
CA SER A 84 -9.96 3.53 -2.53
C SER A 84 -11.03 3.89 -1.49
N THR A 85 -10.74 4.88 -0.66
CA THR A 85 -11.71 5.44 0.30
C THR A 85 -12.80 6.28 -0.37
N LEU A 86 -12.67 6.55 -1.68
CA LEU A 86 -13.68 7.22 -2.50
C LEU A 86 -14.87 6.32 -2.87
N ASN A 87 -14.78 5.04 -2.58
CA ASN A 87 -15.88 4.11 -2.82
C ASN A 87 -17.16 4.48 -2.08
N ASN A 88 -18.27 3.99 -2.63
CA ASN A 88 -19.58 4.04 -1.97
C ASN A 88 -19.50 3.31 -0.61
N PRO A 89 -20.13 3.83 0.46
CA PRO A 89 -20.15 3.18 1.80
C PRO A 89 -20.60 1.71 1.78
N ARG A 90 -21.47 1.31 0.84
CA ARG A 90 -21.89 -0.10 0.70
C ARG A 90 -20.73 -1.04 0.37
N VAL A 91 -19.69 -0.56 -0.35
CA VAL A 91 -18.47 -1.36 -0.59
C VAL A 91 -17.85 -1.79 0.72
N PHE A 92 -17.73 -0.87 1.68
CA PHE A 92 -17.09 -1.16 2.97
C PHE A 92 -17.92 -2.13 3.83
N GLU A 93 -19.24 -2.03 3.74
CA GLU A 93 -20.14 -3.00 4.42
C GLU A 93 -20.01 -4.40 3.82
N ASP A 94 -20.03 -4.51 2.49
CA ASP A 94 -19.94 -5.78 1.79
C ASP A 94 -18.56 -6.46 1.97
N LEU A 95 -17.51 -5.68 2.23
CA LEU A 95 -16.15 -6.21 2.45
C LEU A 95 -15.90 -6.73 3.87
N LYS A 96 -16.76 -6.43 4.85
CA LYS A 96 -16.58 -6.88 6.23
C LYS A 96 -16.50 -8.40 6.38
N GLU A 97 -17.11 -9.14 5.46
CA GLU A 97 -17.05 -10.61 5.47
C GLU A 97 -15.62 -11.15 5.26
N PHE A 98 -14.75 -10.39 4.58
CA PHE A 98 -13.36 -10.78 4.29
C PHE A 98 -12.34 -10.28 5.31
N ASN A 99 -12.76 -9.64 6.40
CA ASN A 99 -11.84 -9.02 7.38
C ASN A 99 -10.85 -10.00 8.03
N ARG A 100 -11.09 -11.31 7.94
CA ARG A 100 -10.20 -12.34 8.51
C ARG A 100 -9.34 -13.03 7.46
N ASP A 101 -9.65 -12.80 6.19
CA ASP A 101 -9.05 -13.54 5.08
C ASP A 101 -7.98 -12.73 4.34
N ILE A 102 -8.11 -11.39 4.33
CA ILE A 102 -7.16 -10.50 3.66
C ILE A 102 -7.06 -9.16 4.38
N TYR A 103 -5.85 -8.59 4.45
CA TYR A 103 -5.64 -7.25 4.98
C TYR A 103 -6.03 -6.18 3.96
N MET A 104 -7.06 -5.42 4.25
CA MET A 104 -7.53 -4.32 3.41
C MET A 104 -6.86 -3.01 3.81
N LEU A 105 -6.24 -2.34 2.83
CA LEU A 105 -5.50 -1.10 3.00
C LEU A 105 -6.23 0.05 2.32
N GLY A 106 -6.60 1.06 3.09
CA GLY A 106 -7.29 2.24 2.58
C GLY A 106 -6.34 3.19 1.85
N VAL A 107 -6.72 3.59 0.62
CA VAL A 107 -6.02 4.63 -0.15
C VAL A 107 -6.87 5.88 -0.19
N THR A 108 -6.34 6.98 0.35
CA THR A 108 -7.00 8.30 0.38
C THR A 108 -6.80 9.05 -0.93
N SER A 109 -5.58 9.56 -1.12
CA SER A 109 -5.10 10.16 -2.36
C SER A 109 -3.79 9.49 -2.78
N LEU A 110 -3.38 9.67 -4.03
CA LEU A 110 -2.12 9.11 -4.49
C LEU A 110 -0.97 9.92 -3.89
N THR A 111 0.01 9.23 -3.34
CA THR A 111 1.18 9.85 -2.70
C THR A 111 2.09 10.61 -3.68
N SER A 112 1.89 10.42 -4.99
CA SER A 112 2.54 11.18 -6.05
C SER A 112 1.89 12.54 -6.33
N TRP A 113 0.66 12.79 -5.86
CA TRP A 113 -0.03 14.05 -6.12
C TRP A 113 0.52 15.19 -5.28
N THR A 114 0.65 16.35 -5.93
CA THR A 114 0.89 17.61 -5.24
C THR A 114 -0.39 18.13 -4.58
N PRO A 115 -0.31 19.09 -3.64
CA PRO A 115 -1.50 19.73 -3.07
C PRO A 115 -2.40 20.42 -4.11
N GLU A 116 -1.81 20.95 -5.18
CA GLU A 116 -2.52 21.60 -6.27
C GLU A 116 -3.31 20.58 -7.11
N GLU A 117 -2.73 19.42 -7.38
CA GLU A 117 -3.40 18.31 -8.08
C GLU A 117 -4.53 17.73 -7.23
N GLU A 118 -4.31 17.53 -5.93
CA GLU A 118 -5.38 17.12 -5.00
C GLU A 118 -6.54 18.13 -5.02
N PHE A 119 -6.22 19.42 -4.95
CA PHE A 119 -7.24 20.47 -4.99
C PHE A 119 -8.00 20.47 -6.31
N ALA A 120 -7.30 20.32 -7.45
CA ALA A 120 -7.92 20.30 -8.78
C ALA A 120 -8.93 19.14 -8.94
N ILE A 121 -8.63 17.97 -8.34
CA ILE A 121 -9.49 16.79 -8.43
C ILE A 121 -10.69 16.91 -7.48
N HIS A 122 -10.47 17.42 -6.27
CA HIS A 122 -11.45 17.38 -5.21
C HIS A 122 -12.17 18.71 -4.97
N ASN A 123 -11.70 19.80 -5.59
CA ASN A 123 -12.20 21.17 -5.44
C ASN A 123 -12.26 21.66 -3.97
N ARG A 124 -11.35 21.17 -3.12
CA ARG A 124 -11.18 21.60 -1.72
C ARG A 124 -9.86 21.11 -1.13
N ALA A 125 -9.45 21.70 -0.01
CA ALA A 125 -8.28 21.30 0.75
C ALA A 125 -8.32 19.82 1.20
N PRO A 126 -7.18 19.21 1.54
CA PRO A 126 -7.03 17.75 1.72
C PRO A 126 -8.11 17.12 2.57
N PHE A 127 -8.63 16.01 2.09
CA PHE A 127 -9.76 15.24 2.63
C PHE A 127 -9.45 14.43 3.88
N TRP A 128 -8.32 14.63 4.50
CA TRP A 128 -7.81 13.76 5.54
C TRP A 128 -8.85 13.42 6.62
N ASP A 129 -9.58 14.41 7.14
CA ASP A 129 -10.53 14.18 8.24
C ASP A 129 -11.69 13.25 7.85
N ILE A 130 -12.18 13.37 6.61
CA ILE A 130 -13.28 12.53 6.12
C ILE A 130 -12.81 11.14 5.76
N HIS A 131 -11.62 11.00 5.17
CA HIS A 131 -11.10 9.72 4.73
C HIS A 131 -10.55 8.89 5.89
N ILE A 132 -9.85 9.51 6.83
CA ILE A 132 -9.30 8.82 8.00
C ILE A 132 -10.42 8.19 8.84
N SER A 133 -11.54 8.88 9.08
CA SER A 133 -12.65 8.29 9.82
C SER A 133 -13.24 7.06 9.13
N LYS A 134 -13.28 7.03 7.78
CA LYS A 134 -13.68 5.84 7.03
C LYS A 134 -12.66 4.70 7.17
N ILE A 135 -11.37 5.02 7.17
CA ILE A 135 -10.29 4.03 7.24
C ILE A 135 -10.28 3.35 8.61
N ILE A 136 -10.31 4.11 9.70
CA ILE A 136 -10.26 3.58 11.06
C ILE A 136 -11.35 2.52 11.31
N HIS A 137 -12.51 2.68 10.71
CA HIS A 137 -13.65 1.78 10.95
C HIS A 137 -13.76 0.60 9.96
N ASN A 138 -13.06 0.64 8.83
CA ASN A 138 -13.30 -0.31 7.73
C ASN A 138 -12.05 -0.98 7.19
N PHE A 139 -10.86 -0.60 7.64
CA PHE A 139 -9.60 -1.09 7.09
C PHE A 139 -8.63 -1.53 8.18
N HIS A 140 -7.68 -2.39 7.80
CA HIS A 140 -6.59 -2.85 8.66
C HIS A 140 -5.39 -1.91 8.64
N GLY A 141 -5.28 -1.08 7.61
CA GLY A 141 -4.19 -0.15 7.46
C GLY A 141 -4.45 0.94 6.42
N ILE A 142 -3.49 1.83 6.30
CA ILE A 142 -3.54 2.99 5.41
C ILE A 142 -2.29 3.09 4.56
N ILE A 143 -2.48 3.43 3.29
CA ILE A 143 -1.38 3.88 2.43
C ILE A 143 -1.25 5.39 2.57
N CYS A 144 -0.10 5.86 3.07
CA CYS A 144 0.14 7.29 3.27
C CYS A 144 1.60 7.67 3.02
N SER A 145 1.84 8.92 2.63
CA SER A 145 3.21 9.43 2.51
C SER A 145 3.81 9.72 3.89
N VAL A 146 5.13 9.70 4.01
CA VAL A 146 5.82 10.01 5.28
C VAL A 146 5.44 11.38 5.84
N PRO A 147 5.36 12.48 5.04
CA PRO A 147 4.86 13.76 5.53
C PRO A 147 3.44 13.73 6.12
N ASP A 148 2.60 12.81 5.65
CA ASP A 148 1.21 12.70 6.11
C ASP A 148 1.05 11.86 7.38
N LEU A 149 2.07 11.08 7.78
CA LEU A 149 2.05 10.26 9.01
C LEU A 149 1.69 11.06 10.26
N LYS A 150 2.12 12.32 10.36
CA LYS A 150 1.75 13.18 11.48
C LYS A 150 0.23 13.30 11.64
N LYS A 151 -0.50 13.43 10.54
CA LYS A 151 -1.98 13.53 10.55
C LYS A 151 -2.61 12.18 10.91
N VAL A 152 -2.06 11.09 10.37
CA VAL A 152 -2.50 9.74 10.70
C VAL A 152 -2.32 9.46 12.18
N ASN A 153 -1.14 9.76 12.74
CA ASN A 153 -0.84 9.56 14.16
C ASN A 153 -1.72 10.39 15.09
N GLN A 154 -2.15 11.58 14.66
CA GLN A 154 -3.11 12.40 15.42
C GLN A 154 -4.52 11.82 15.39
N ALA A 155 -4.93 11.22 14.28
CA ALA A 155 -6.28 10.67 14.11
C ALA A 155 -6.40 9.24 14.67
N ASP A 156 -5.30 8.50 14.72
CA ASP A 156 -5.21 7.13 15.24
C ASP A 156 -4.10 7.04 16.31
N PRO A 157 -4.33 7.67 17.50
CA PRO A 157 -3.32 7.72 18.56
C PRO A 157 -3.06 6.35 19.21
N GLU A 158 -3.99 5.42 19.11
CA GLU A 158 -3.85 4.05 19.61
C GLU A 158 -3.13 3.10 18.65
N HIS A 159 -2.72 3.62 17.48
CA HIS A 159 -2.02 2.84 16.46
C HIS A 159 -2.80 1.58 16.04
N ALA A 160 -4.10 1.72 15.84
CA ALA A 160 -4.96 0.61 15.40
C ALA A 160 -4.77 0.23 13.93
N LEU A 161 -4.28 1.18 13.10
CA LEU A 161 -4.03 0.99 11.68
C LEU A 161 -2.56 0.73 11.40
N SER A 162 -2.25 -0.26 10.56
CA SER A 162 -0.92 -0.40 9.97
C SER A 162 -0.65 0.74 8.97
N ARG A 163 0.52 1.38 9.08
CA ARG A 163 0.93 2.53 8.27
C ARG A 163 1.94 2.08 7.22
N ILE A 164 1.51 2.00 5.97
CA ILE A 164 2.34 1.56 4.84
C ILE A 164 2.75 2.76 4.01
N CYS A 165 4.06 3.02 3.92
CA CYS A 165 4.59 4.22 3.29
C CYS A 165 5.31 3.90 1.99
N PRO A 166 4.78 4.31 0.82
CA PRO A 166 5.50 4.31 -0.44
C PRO A 166 6.42 5.53 -0.57
N GLY A 167 7.21 5.57 -1.64
CA GLY A 167 8.12 6.69 -1.91
C GLY A 167 9.41 6.65 -1.10
N ILE A 168 9.79 5.47 -0.60
CA ILE A 168 11.01 5.32 0.21
C ILE A 168 12.22 5.14 -0.70
N ARG A 169 13.32 5.87 -0.40
CA ARG A 169 14.57 5.88 -1.15
C ARG A 169 15.77 5.76 -0.21
N LEU A 170 16.81 5.06 -0.64
CA LEU A 170 18.06 4.95 0.13
C LEU A 170 18.88 6.25 0.10
N THR A 171 18.75 7.00 -0.98
CA THR A 171 19.37 8.32 -1.17
C THR A 171 18.34 9.29 -1.73
N SER A 172 18.49 10.57 -1.42
CA SER A 172 17.65 11.63 -1.98
C SER A 172 17.93 11.79 -3.48
N THR A 173 17.08 11.24 -4.32
CA THR A 173 17.12 11.41 -5.78
C THR A 173 15.87 12.13 -6.24
N ASN A 174 16.01 13.08 -7.19
CA ASN A 174 14.87 13.66 -7.89
C ASN A 174 14.27 12.60 -8.81
N ASP A 175 13.13 12.06 -8.42
CA ASP A 175 12.37 11.04 -9.14
C ASP A 175 10.92 11.51 -9.34
N ASP A 176 10.11 10.75 -10.06
CA ASP A 176 8.68 10.95 -10.36
C ASP A 176 7.74 10.95 -9.13
N GLN A 177 8.28 10.92 -7.90
CA GLN A 177 7.52 11.02 -6.65
C GLN A 177 7.74 12.36 -5.96
N ALA A 178 6.64 13.07 -5.71
CA ALA A 178 6.65 14.39 -5.07
C ALA A 178 7.05 14.34 -3.57
N LYS A 179 6.86 13.19 -2.90
CA LYS A 179 7.07 13.03 -1.46
C LYS A 179 7.97 11.80 -1.23
N VAL A 180 9.27 12.02 -1.04
CA VAL A 180 10.26 10.98 -0.78
C VAL A 180 10.83 11.07 0.63
N ALA A 181 11.22 9.93 1.23
CA ALA A 181 11.88 9.83 2.51
C ALA A 181 12.83 8.64 2.55
N THR A 182 13.80 8.66 3.47
CA THR A 182 14.66 7.50 3.75
C THR A 182 13.92 6.48 4.63
N PRO A 183 14.38 5.19 4.67
CA PRO A 183 13.83 4.19 5.58
C PRO A 183 13.82 4.64 7.04
N THR A 184 14.92 5.22 7.50
CA THR A 184 15.05 5.71 8.88
C THR A 184 14.08 6.84 9.19
N GLU A 185 13.93 7.82 8.29
CA GLU A 185 12.95 8.90 8.46
C GLU A 185 11.52 8.38 8.51
N ALA A 186 11.18 7.43 7.65
CA ALA A 186 9.84 6.84 7.62
C ALA A 186 9.52 6.08 8.91
N ILE A 187 10.41 5.23 9.38
CA ILE A 187 10.23 4.45 10.62
C ILE A 187 10.14 5.39 11.84
N ASN A 188 11.01 6.38 11.93
CA ASN A 188 10.97 7.38 13.00
C ASN A 188 9.68 8.22 13.00
N ALA A 189 9.07 8.42 11.83
CA ALA A 189 7.79 9.10 11.70
C ALA A 189 6.58 8.19 12.05
N GLY A 190 6.80 6.88 12.26
CA GLY A 190 5.78 5.93 12.65
C GLY A 190 5.26 5.04 11.52
N ALA A 191 6.02 4.85 10.44
CA ALA A 191 5.72 3.85 9.42
C ALA A 191 5.96 2.44 9.97
N ASP A 192 4.99 1.54 9.77
CA ASP A 192 5.12 0.12 10.10
C ASP A 192 5.80 -0.64 8.96
N TYR A 193 5.44 -0.32 7.73
CA TYR A 193 5.98 -0.92 6.51
C TYR A 193 6.36 0.12 5.47
N LEU A 194 7.35 -0.25 4.67
CA LEU A 194 7.95 0.57 3.63
C LEU A 194 7.69 -0.06 2.26
N VAL A 195 7.29 0.73 1.26
CA VAL A 195 7.23 0.24 -0.13
C VAL A 195 8.39 0.80 -0.92
N MET A 196 9.26 -0.08 -1.38
CA MET A 196 10.48 0.26 -2.11
C MET A 196 10.57 -0.50 -3.43
N GLY A 197 10.92 0.17 -4.50
CA GLY A 197 11.15 -0.43 -5.82
C GLY A 197 12.60 -0.31 -6.24
N ARG A 198 12.86 0.47 -7.31
CA ARG A 198 14.19 0.66 -7.90
C ARG A 198 15.29 0.98 -6.89
N SER A 199 15.00 1.77 -5.88
CA SER A 199 15.98 2.16 -4.85
C SER A 199 16.46 0.98 -4.00
N PHE A 200 15.60 -0.02 -3.76
CA PHE A 200 15.96 -1.25 -3.07
C PHE A 200 16.75 -2.21 -3.96
N LEU A 201 16.29 -2.38 -5.21
CA LEU A 201 16.85 -3.35 -6.15
C LEU A 201 18.21 -2.96 -6.72
N ASN A 202 18.58 -1.68 -6.65
CA ASN A 202 19.85 -1.14 -7.15
C ASN A 202 20.84 -0.81 -6.00
N ALA A 203 20.61 -1.31 -4.80
CA ALA A 203 21.43 -1.08 -3.60
C ALA A 203 22.67 -1.97 -3.53
#